data_98004b5648f419345d14c7a4a5a60d99
#
_entry.id   98004b5648f419345d14c7a4a5a60d99
#
_cell.length_a   1.000
_cell.length_b   1.000
_cell.length_c   1.000
_cell.angle_alpha   90.00
_cell.angle_beta   90.00
_cell.angle_gamma   90.00
#
_symmetry.space_group_name_H-M   'P 1'
#
loop_
_entity.id
_entity.type
_entity.pdbx_description
1 polymer ?
#
loop_
_entity_poly.entity_id
_entity_poly.type
_entity_poly.pdbx_seq_one_letter_code
_entity_poly.pdbx_strand_id
1 'polypeptide(L)'
;LDTASFAALGAKLGSAEYQTHARLANVYTPVLHAHDRFGNRIDQVEFHPSYHSLMAAAVDAGLHGRVFAPEEQASGHAHMKRAAGFMLFTELEPSMLCPISMTYAVTPALKDNPALYADWAPQLTSRAYDPALKLWREKPGLTMGMGMTEKQGGSDVRANTTRAEPDGSDAWGQRYSVVGHKWFFSAPMCD
;
A
#
# COMPACT_ATOMS: atom_id res chain seq x y z
N LEU A 1 13.94 9.87 -19.80
CA LEU A 1 12.82 10.20 -18.91
C LEU A 1 11.82 11.11 -19.62
N ASP A 2 10.55 10.82 -19.49
CA ASP A 2 9.48 11.68 -20.02
C ASP A 2 9.30 12.89 -19.07
N THR A 3 9.97 13.99 -19.37
CA THR A 3 9.91 15.21 -18.56
C THR A 3 8.53 15.87 -18.58
N ALA A 4 7.73 15.65 -19.63
CA ALA A 4 6.39 16.22 -19.72
C ALA A 4 5.44 15.60 -18.70
N SER A 5 5.51 14.27 -18.50
CA SER A 5 4.69 13.59 -17.49
C SER A 5 5.06 14.01 -16.07
N PHE A 6 6.34 14.25 -15.77
CA PHE A 6 6.77 14.77 -14.47
C PHE A 6 6.36 16.23 -14.25
N ALA A 7 6.40 17.07 -15.29
CA ALA A 7 5.91 18.44 -15.23
C ALA A 7 4.39 18.47 -14.94
N ALA A 8 3.62 17.60 -15.60
CA ALA A 8 2.18 17.46 -15.35
C ALA A 8 1.89 16.97 -13.93
N LEU A 9 2.63 15.97 -13.44
CA LEU A 9 2.52 15.51 -12.06
C LEU A 9 2.85 16.63 -11.07
N GLY A 10 3.96 17.34 -11.27
CA GLY A 10 4.36 18.47 -10.42
C GLY A 10 3.31 19.58 -10.39
N ALA A 11 2.73 19.93 -11.55
CA ALA A 11 1.65 20.92 -11.64
C ALA A 11 0.39 20.47 -10.86
N LYS A 12 0.01 19.19 -10.99
CA LYS A 12 -1.10 18.59 -10.23
C LYS A 12 -0.85 18.66 -8.73
N LEU A 13 0.29 18.18 -8.25
CA LEU A 13 0.65 18.15 -6.83
C LEU A 13 0.84 19.55 -6.23
N GLY A 14 1.34 20.51 -7.01
CA GLY A 14 1.49 21.92 -6.61
C GLY A 14 0.20 22.73 -6.64
N SER A 15 -0.91 22.17 -7.11
CA SER A 15 -2.19 22.88 -7.18
C SER A 15 -2.76 23.17 -5.79
N ALA A 16 -3.56 24.23 -5.65
CA ALA A 16 -4.25 24.59 -4.41
C ALA A 16 -5.16 23.44 -3.90
N GLU A 17 -5.74 22.66 -4.81
CA GLU A 17 -6.56 21.50 -4.50
C GLU A 17 -5.73 20.43 -3.76
N TYR A 18 -4.60 19.98 -4.33
CA TYR A 18 -3.77 18.95 -3.72
C TYR A 18 -3.07 19.42 -2.45
N GLN A 19 -2.64 20.67 -2.38
CA GLN A 19 -2.15 21.29 -1.14
C GLN A 19 -3.23 21.27 -0.04
N THR A 20 -4.49 21.48 -0.41
CA THR A 20 -5.62 21.38 0.52
C THR A 20 -5.83 19.91 0.96
N HIS A 21 -5.76 18.94 0.04
CA HIS A 21 -5.85 17.53 0.40
C HIS A 21 -4.75 17.12 1.38
N ALA A 22 -3.49 17.51 1.12
CA ALA A 22 -2.37 17.23 2.03
C ALA A 22 -2.62 17.77 3.44
N ARG A 23 -3.07 19.03 3.53
CA ARG A 23 -3.41 19.65 4.84
C ARG A 23 -4.56 18.92 5.53
N LEU A 24 -5.65 18.61 4.83
CA LEU A 24 -6.84 18.00 5.44
C LEU A 24 -6.56 16.54 5.88
N ALA A 25 -5.79 15.78 5.13
CA ALA A 25 -5.41 14.42 5.49
C ALA A 25 -4.58 14.38 6.79
N ASN A 26 -3.82 15.45 7.09
CA ASN A 26 -3.03 15.55 8.31
C ASN A 26 -3.82 16.14 9.49
N VAL A 27 -4.80 17.03 9.22
CA VAL A 27 -5.63 17.66 10.27
C VAL A 27 -6.68 16.66 10.79
N TYR A 28 -7.29 15.88 9.89
CA TYR A 28 -8.30 14.89 10.25
C TYR A 28 -7.66 13.50 10.31
N THR A 29 -7.22 13.13 11.50
CA THR A 29 -6.61 11.82 11.76
C THR A 29 -7.59 10.67 11.53
N PRO A 30 -7.11 9.48 11.16
CA PRO A 30 -7.97 8.31 11.00
C PRO A 30 -8.73 7.95 12.28
N VAL A 31 -9.96 7.45 12.12
CA VAL A 31 -10.83 7.05 13.22
C VAL A 31 -11.05 5.54 13.18
N LEU A 32 -10.78 4.86 14.31
CA LEU A 32 -11.07 3.43 14.45
C LEU A 32 -12.53 3.22 14.86
N HIS A 33 -13.26 2.51 14.04
CA HIS A 33 -14.59 1.96 14.34
C HIS A 33 -14.44 0.47 14.69
N ALA A 34 -14.25 0.17 15.97
CA ALA A 34 -14.08 -1.20 16.42
C ALA A 34 -15.39 -2.02 16.32
N HIS A 35 -16.54 -1.37 16.51
CA HIS A 35 -17.84 -1.99 16.46
C HIS A 35 -18.83 -1.13 15.67
N ASP A 36 -19.81 -1.76 15.05
CA ASP A 36 -20.96 -1.08 14.47
C ASP A 36 -21.98 -0.64 15.54
N ARG A 37 -23.05 0.05 15.11
CA ARG A 37 -24.14 0.51 15.99
C ARG A 37 -24.91 -0.61 16.69
N PHE A 38 -24.75 -1.86 16.27
CA PHE A 38 -25.41 -3.03 16.85
C PHE A 38 -24.50 -3.85 17.75
N GLY A 39 -23.23 -3.43 17.92
CA GLY A 39 -22.24 -4.10 18.74
C GLY A 39 -21.47 -5.21 18.00
N ASN A 40 -21.64 -5.38 16.70
CA ASN A 40 -20.83 -6.32 15.92
C ASN A 40 -19.44 -5.74 15.71
N ARG A 41 -18.41 -6.56 15.90
CA ARG A 41 -17.02 -6.16 15.67
C ARG A 41 -16.75 -5.99 14.17
N ILE A 42 -16.23 -4.82 13.76
CA ILE A 42 -15.92 -4.48 12.37
C ILE A 42 -14.46 -4.08 12.15
N ASP A 43 -13.79 -3.56 13.18
CA ASP A 43 -12.38 -3.15 13.17
C ASP A 43 -12.00 -2.28 11.93
N GLN A 44 -12.88 -1.40 11.53
CA GLN A 44 -12.71 -0.53 10.37
C GLN A 44 -11.97 0.76 10.76
N VAL A 45 -10.99 1.16 9.96
CA VAL A 45 -10.35 2.47 10.07
C VAL A 45 -10.88 3.39 8.98
N GLU A 46 -11.49 4.49 9.38
CA GLU A 46 -12.00 5.53 8.48
C GLU A 46 -10.94 6.62 8.29
N PHE A 47 -10.60 6.88 7.04
CA PHE A 47 -9.73 7.99 6.66
C PHE A 47 -10.55 9.13 6.06
N HIS A 48 -10.07 10.37 6.24
CA HIS A 48 -10.66 11.53 5.57
C HIS A 48 -10.58 11.36 4.04
N PRO A 49 -11.61 11.80 3.25
CA PRO A 49 -11.60 11.67 1.78
C PRO A 49 -10.33 12.21 1.10
N SER A 50 -9.71 13.23 1.67
CA SER A 50 -8.45 13.79 1.17
C SER A 50 -7.29 12.78 1.18
N TYR A 51 -7.22 11.88 2.18
CA TYR A 51 -6.25 10.78 2.17
C TYR A 51 -6.46 9.88 0.95
N HIS A 52 -7.68 9.53 0.65
CA HIS A 52 -8.00 8.70 -0.51
C HIS A 52 -7.69 9.40 -1.84
N SER A 53 -7.88 10.72 -1.93
CA SER A 53 -7.46 11.52 -3.10
C SER A 53 -5.95 11.48 -3.32
N LEU A 54 -5.16 11.57 -2.25
CA LEU A 54 -3.70 11.46 -2.31
C LEU A 54 -3.26 10.04 -2.70
N MET A 55 -3.86 9.00 -2.09
CA MET A 55 -3.58 7.61 -2.44
C MET A 55 -3.88 7.32 -3.92
N ALA A 56 -5.04 7.77 -4.40
CA ALA A 56 -5.43 7.62 -5.80
C ALA A 56 -4.41 8.28 -6.74
N ALA A 57 -3.94 9.49 -6.40
CA ALA A 57 -2.94 10.18 -7.20
C ALA A 57 -1.58 9.46 -7.23
N ALA A 58 -1.13 8.90 -6.11
CA ALA A 58 0.13 8.16 -6.03
C ALA A 58 0.07 6.83 -6.79
N VAL A 59 -1.06 6.13 -6.69
CA VAL A 59 -1.31 4.88 -7.43
C VAL A 59 -1.43 5.14 -8.94
N ASP A 60 -2.15 6.18 -9.35
CA ASP A 60 -2.27 6.61 -10.75
C ASP A 60 -0.90 6.99 -11.34
N ALA A 61 -0.05 7.69 -10.57
CA ALA A 61 1.32 8.00 -10.95
C ALA A 61 2.25 6.75 -10.98
N GLY A 62 1.77 5.58 -10.53
CA GLY A 62 2.52 4.32 -10.57
C GLY A 62 3.64 4.22 -9.54
N LEU A 63 3.53 4.90 -8.40
CA LEU A 63 4.59 4.97 -7.39
C LEU A 63 4.68 3.72 -6.50
N HIS A 64 3.71 2.82 -6.60
CA HIS A 64 3.60 1.55 -5.88
C HIS A 64 4.22 0.38 -6.68
N GLY A 65 3.54 -0.77 -6.74
CA GLY A 65 3.98 -1.98 -7.45
C GLY A 65 4.07 -1.88 -8.99
N ARG A 66 3.57 -0.80 -9.60
CA ARG A 66 3.54 -0.61 -11.06
C ARG A 66 4.88 -0.81 -11.74
N VAL A 67 5.97 -0.47 -11.11
CA VAL A 67 7.33 -0.64 -11.67
C VAL A 67 7.66 -2.09 -12.03
N PHE A 68 6.94 -3.07 -11.47
CA PHE A 68 7.12 -4.49 -11.75
C PHE A 68 6.24 -5.00 -12.88
N ALA A 69 5.38 -4.16 -13.46
CA ALA A 69 4.62 -4.51 -14.66
C ALA A 69 5.56 -4.71 -15.85
N PRO A 70 5.31 -5.71 -16.71
CA PRO A 70 6.20 -6.06 -17.82
C PRO A 70 6.54 -4.88 -18.72
N GLU A 71 5.56 -4.04 -19.05
CA GLU A 71 5.73 -2.87 -19.92
C GLU A 71 6.58 -1.77 -19.27
N GLU A 72 6.52 -1.60 -17.95
CA GLU A 72 7.40 -0.66 -17.25
C GLU A 72 8.83 -1.19 -17.17
N GLN A 73 8.98 -2.49 -16.91
CA GLN A 73 10.30 -3.15 -16.88
C GLN A 73 10.98 -3.10 -18.26
N ALA A 74 10.23 -3.26 -19.33
CA ALA A 74 10.74 -3.17 -20.71
C ALA A 74 11.33 -1.79 -21.03
N SER A 75 10.94 -0.72 -20.32
CA SER A 75 11.49 0.61 -20.53
C SER A 75 12.94 0.77 -20.07
N GLY A 76 13.46 -0.13 -19.25
CA GLY A 76 14.80 -0.06 -18.62
C GLY A 76 14.95 1.04 -17.55
N HIS A 77 13.91 1.85 -17.31
CA HIS A 77 13.97 3.02 -16.43
C HIS A 77 12.85 3.04 -15.38
N ALA A 78 12.15 1.93 -15.15
CA ALA A 78 10.97 1.86 -14.28
C ALA A 78 11.25 2.40 -12.85
N HIS A 79 12.33 1.94 -12.23
CA HIS A 79 12.69 2.38 -10.88
C HIS A 79 13.13 3.84 -10.82
N MET A 80 13.81 4.34 -11.87
CA MET A 80 14.21 5.75 -11.97
C MET A 80 12.98 6.66 -12.11
N LYS A 81 12.02 6.27 -12.94
CA LYS A 81 10.73 6.97 -13.09
C LYS A 81 9.99 7.01 -11.76
N ARG A 82 9.88 5.87 -11.08
CA ARG A 82 9.27 5.82 -9.75
C ARG A 82 9.97 6.75 -8.77
N ALA A 83 11.30 6.72 -8.69
CA ALA A 83 12.05 7.57 -7.77
C ALA A 83 11.79 9.06 -8.03
N ALA A 84 11.80 9.50 -9.28
CA ALA A 84 11.51 10.89 -9.64
C ALA A 84 10.07 11.31 -9.23
N GLY A 85 9.07 10.49 -9.53
CA GLY A 85 7.69 10.75 -9.10
C GLY A 85 7.52 10.73 -7.58
N PHE A 86 8.22 9.82 -6.90
CA PHE A 86 8.22 9.72 -5.44
C PHE A 86 8.81 10.97 -4.78
N MET A 87 9.91 11.51 -5.33
CA MET A 87 10.49 12.77 -4.85
C MET A 87 9.51 13.93 -4.98
N LEU A 88 8.84 14.07 -6.14
CA LEU A 88 7.81 15.10 -6.32
C LEU A 88 6.66 14.95 -5.31
N PHE A 89 6.22 13.73 -5.04
CA PHE A 89 5.14 13.47 -4.10
C PHE A 89 5.55 13.75 -2.65
N THR A 90 6.82 13.54 -2.31
CA THR A 90 7.38 13.83 -0.98
C THR A 90 7.24 15.32 -0.62
N GLU A 91 7.35 16.21 -1.61
CA GLU A 91 7.17 17.66 -1.41
C GLU A 91 5.72 18.05 -1.09
N LEU A 92 4.76 17.20 -1.45
CA LEU A 92 3.34 17.42 -1.14
C LEU A 92 2.96 16.85 0.23
N GLU A 93 3.13 15.54 0.39
CA GLU A 93 2.69 14.81 1.58
C GLU A 93 3.45 13.45 1.68
N PRO A 94 4.46 13.37 2.55
CA PRO A 94 5.32 12.18 2.61
C PRO A 94 4.73 10.98 3.36
N SER A 95 3.80 11.19 4.31
CA SER A 95 3.37 10.09 5.20
C SER A 95 2.55 9.04 4.47
N MET A 96 1.71 9.42 3.51
CA MET A 96 0.94 8.47 2.71
C MET A 96 1.80 7.64 1.74
N LEU A 97 3.06 8.02 1.53
CA LEU A 97 4.01 7.21 0.75
C LEU A 97 4.45 5.93 1.48
N CYS A 98 4.14 5.80 2.76
CA CYS A 98 4.41 4.57 3.53
C CYS A 98 3.66 3.35 2.94
N PRO A 99 2.32 3.32 2.80
CA PRO A 99 1.61 2.22 2.13
C PRO A 99 2.04 2.03 0.67
N ILE A 100 2.35 3.10 -0.04
CA ILE A 100 2.89 3.04 -1.41
C ILE A 100 4.22 2.29 -1.44
N SER A 101 5.11 2.54 -0.47
CA SER A 101 6.41 1.85 -0.35
C SER A 101 6.24 0.39 0.07
N MET A 102 5.28 0.08 0.94
CA MET A 102 5.00 -1.29 1.34
C MET A 102 4.45 -2.11 0.17
N THR A 103 3.54 -1.54 -0.63
CA THR A 103 3.04 -2.18 -1.85
C THR A 103 4.16 -2.40 -2.88
N TYR A 104 5.08 -1.43 -3.02
CA TYR A 104 6.27 -1.62 -3.84
C TYR A 104 7.14 -2.79 -3.34
N ALA A 105 7.37 -2.88 -2.02
CA ALA A 105 8.25 -3.89 -1.44
C ALA A 105 7.66 -5.31 -1.49
N VAL A 106 6.35 -5.47 -1.30
CA VAL A 106 5.68 -6.77 -1.30
C VAL A 106 5.65 -7.40 -2.70
N THR A 107 5.53 -6.59 -3.74
CA THR A 107 5.37 -7.09 -5.11
C THR A 107 6.51 -8.03 -5.54
N PRO A 108 7.81 -7.71 -5.37
CA PRO A 108 8.88 -8.67 -5.65
C PRO A 108 8.94 -9.83 -4.63
N ALA A 109 8.55 -9.62 -3.36
CA ALA A 109 8.58 -10.67 -2.35
C ALA A 109 7.61 -11.81 -2.69
N LEU A 110 6.47 -11.53 -3.32
CA LEU A 110 5.52 -12.57 -3.74
C LEU A 110 6.05 -13.45 -4.89
N LYS A 111 7.10 -13.04 -5.59
CA LYS A 111 7.69 -13.83 -6.69
C LYS A 111 8.26 -15.17 -6.24
N ASP A 112 8.59 -15.31 -4.96
CA ASP A 112 9.05 -16.56 -4.39
C ASP A 112 7.94 -17.64 -4.36
N ASN A 113 6.68 -17.23 -4.50
CA ASN A 113 5.55 -18.10 -4.74
C ASN A 113 4.88 -17.72 -6.08
N PRO A 114 5.25 -18.40 -7.20
CA PRO A 114 4.76 -18.05 -8.53
C PRO A 114 3.23 -18.12 -8.70
N ALA A 115 2.56 -19.06 -8.02
CA ALA A 115 1.11 -19.19 -8.09
C ALA A 115 0.41 -18.02 -7.44
N LEU A 116 0.86 -17.63 -6.24
CA LEU A 116 0.36 -16.46 -5.54
C LEU A 116 0.66 -15.18 -6.32
N TYR A 117 1.88 -15.03 -6.85
CA TYR A 117 2.26 -13.86 -7.63
C TYR A 117 1.42 -13.71 -8.90
N ALA A 118 1.12 -14.80 -9.61
CA ALA A 118 0.29 -14.78 -10.81
C ALA A 118 -1.11 -14.21 -10.54
N ASP A 119 -1.71 -14.56 -9.39
CA ASP A 119 -3.03 -14.11 -9.01
C ASP A 119 -3.05 -12.62 -8.55
N TRP A 120 -2.01 -12.18 -7.85
CA TRP A 120 -2.01 -10.86 -7.20
C TRP A 120 -1.32 -9.76 -8.01
N ALA A 121 -0.32 -10.09 -8.83
CA ALA A 121 0.46 -9.10 -9.56
C ALA A 121 -0.36 -8.18 -10.48
N PRO A 122 -1.41 -8.65 -11.18
CA PRO A 122 -2.22 -7.77 -12.02
C PRO A 122 -2.82 -6.58 -11.25
N GLN A 123 -3.34 -6.83 -10.04
CA GLN A 123 -3.93 -5.77 -9.20
C GLN A 123 -2.86 -4.96 -8.46
N LEU A 124 -1.76 -5.57 -8.00
CA LEU A 124 -0.65 -4.86 -7.35
C LEU A 124 0.09 -3.93 -8.31
N THR A 125 0.03 -4.18 -9.60
CA THR A 125 0.63 -3.33 -10.65
C THR A 125 -0.39 -2.42 -11.36
N SER A 126 -1.66 -2.50 -11.00
CA SER A 126 -2.74 -1.67 -11.54
C SER A 126 -2.58 -0.21 -11.12
N ARG A 127 -3.01 0.73 -11.96
CA ARG A 127 -3.09 2.16 -11.64
C ARG A 127 -4.44 2.57 -11.02
N ALA A 128 -5.32 1.60 -10.76
CA ALA A 128 -6.59 1.85 -10.12
C ALA A 128 -6.45 1.77 -8.59
N TYR A 129 -7.05 2.72 -7.88
CA TYR A 129 -7.15 2.72 -6.43
C TYR A 129 -8.61 2.56 -6.01
N ASP A 130 -8.87 1.62 -5.11
CA ASP A 130 -10.19 1.38 -4.54
C ASP A 130 -10.11 1.41 -3.00
N PRO A 131 -10.69 2.42 -2.34
CA PRO A 131 -10.66 2.56 -0.89
C PRO A 131 -11.64 1.64 -0.16
N ALA A 132 -12.52 0.92 -0.86
CA ALA A 132 -13.57 0.13 -0.23
C ALA A 132 -12.99 -1.09 0.49
N LEU A 133 -13.53 -1.37 1.68
CA LEU A 133 -13.25 -2.60 2.42
C LEU A 133 -14.06 -3.74 1.81
N LYS A 134 -13.43 -4.52 0.94
CA LYS A 134 -14.01 -5.67 0.25
C LYS A 134 -12.94 -6.70 -0.12
N LEU A 135 -13.36 -7.86 -0.57
CA LEU A 135 -12.43 -8.92 -0.96
C LEU A 135 -11.49 -8.44 -2.08
N TRP A 136 -10.22 -8.79 -1.97
CA TRP A 136 -9.18 -8.38 -2.92
C TRP A 136 -9.54 -8.71 -4.39
N ARG A 137 -10.21 -9.84 -4.65
CA ARG A 137 -10.65 -10.25 -5.99
C ARG A 137 -11.68 -9.32 -6.63
N GLU A 138 -12.36 -8.52 -5.83
CA GLU A 138 -13.41 -7.59 -6.28
C GLU A 138 -12.86 -6.18 -6.54
N LYS A 139 -11.54 -5.98 -6.31
CA LYS A 139 -10.89 -4.68 -6.44
C LYS A 139 -10.10 -4.59 -7.74
N PRO A 140 -10.14 -3.45 -8.44
CA PRO A 140 -9.38 -3.24 -9.66
C PRO A 140 -7.88 -3.01 -9.42
N GLY A 141 -7.48 -2.72 -8.20
CA GLY A 141 -6.10 -2.50 -7.76
C GLY A 141 -5.98 -2.70 -6.28
N LEU A 142 -4.79 -3.10 -5.83
CA LEU A 142 -4.49 -3.47 -4.46
C LEU A 142 -3.34 -2.64 -3.88
N THR A 143 -3.41 -2.45 -2.57
CA THR A 143 -2.33 -1.90 -1.75
C THR A 143 -2.04 -2.83 -0.58
N MET A 144 -0.83 -2.80 -0.06
CA MET A 144 -0.39 -3.67 1.03
C MET A 144 0.10 -2.88 2.22
N GLY A 145 -0.31 -3.33 3.41
CA GLY A 145 0.29 -2.94 4.67
C GLY A 145 1.41 -3.90 5.08
N MET A 146 2.18 -3.51 6.09
CA MET A 146 3.26 -4.35 6.65
C MET A 146 3.37 -4.15 8.16
N GLY A 147 3.47 -5.25 8.89
CA GLY A 147 3.79 -5.26 10.31
C GLY A 147 5.02 -6.13 10.57
N MET A 148 6.13 -5.51 10.99
CA MET A 148 7.38 -6.21 11.31
C MET A 148 7.68 -6.15 12.80
N THR A 149 7.55 -4.98 13.41
CA THR A 149 7.85 -4.69 14.81
C THR A 149 6.94 -5.47 15.75
N GLU A 150 7.48 -5.95 16.84
CA GLU A 150 6.75 -6.51 17.97
C GLU A 150 6.95 -5.66 19.24
N LYS A 151 6.34 -6.06 20.34
CA LYS A 151 6.33 -5.26 21.59
C LYS A 151 7.71 -4.97 22.15
N GLN A 152 8.69 -5.86 21.94
CA GLN A 152 10.08 -5.66 22.39
C GLN A 152 10.84 -4.60 21.57
N GLY A 153 10.32 -4.21 20.40
CA GLY A 153 10.89 -3.19 19.53
C GLY A 153 11.23 -3.68 18.13
N GLY A 154 11.55 -2.75 17.21
CA GLY A 154 11.86 -3.01 15.81
C GLY A 154 13.35 -3.16 15.50
N SER A 155 14.23 -2.80 16.45
CA SER A 155 15.70 -2.87 16.25
C SER A 155 16.24 -4.30 16.30
N ASP A 156 15.51 -5.24 16.89
CA ASP A 156 15.86 -6.65 16.93
C ASP A 156 14.70 -7.52 16.46
N VAL A 157 14.50 -7.58 15.15
CA VAL A 157 13.48 -8.43 14.54
C VAL A 157 13.75 -9.93 14.69
N ARG A 158 14.98 -10.33 15.06
CA ARG A 158 15.31 -11.74 15.34
C ARG A 158 14.70 -12.21 16.66
N ALA A 159 14.41 -11.30 17.58
CA ALA A 159 13.73 -11.57 18.84
C ALA A 159 12.20 -11.65 18.70
N ASN A 160 11.66 -11.54 17.48
CA ASN A 160 10.24 -11.68 17.24
C ASN A 160 9.71 -13.02 17.72
N THR A 161 8.54 -13.00 18.37
CA THR A 161 7.88 -14.16 18.96
C THR A 161 6.71 -14.69 18.12
N THR A 162 6.31 -13.97 17.06
CA THR A 162 5.29 -14.44 16.12
C THR A 162 5.70 -15.78 15.51
N ARG A 163 4.78 -16.72 15.53
CA ARG A 163 4.96 -18.08 15.00
C ARG A 163 3.96 -18.35 13.90
N ALA A 164 4.38 -19.13 12.90
CA ALA A 164 3.52 -19.65 11.85
C ALA A 164 3.56 -21.19 11.92
N GLU A 165 2.40 -21.80 12.17
CA GLU A 165 2.26 -23.25 12.28
C GLU A 165 1.53 -23.76 11.03
N PRO A 166 2.01 -24.84 10.40
CA PRO A 166 1.35 -25.42 9.21
C PRO A 166 -0.12 -25.75 9.50
N ASP A 167 -1.02 -25.28 8.63
CA ASP A 167 -2.46 -25.48 8.73
C ASP A 167 -3.06 -25.87 7.37
N GLY A 168 -2.56 -26.99 6.81
CA GLY A 168 -3.00 -27.51 5.53
C GLY A 168 -2.35 -26.85 4.32
N SER A 169 -3.02 -26.94 3.16
CA SER A 169 -2.57 -26.36 1.90
C SER A 169 -3.74 -25.89 1.05
N ASP A 170 -3.48 -25.00 0.10
CA ASP A 170 -4.45 -24.50 -0.89
C ASP A 170 -3.80 -24.40 -2.29
N ALA A 171 -4.44 -23.67 -3.21
CA ALA A 171 -3.96 -23.46 -4.57
C ALA A 171 -2.60 -22.72 -4.63
N TRP A 172 -2.23 -22.01 -3.59
CA TRP A 172 -0.96 -21.27 -3.49
C TRP A 172 0.13 -22.03 -2.76
N GLY A 173 -0.18 -23.21 -2.18
CA GLY A 173 0.76 -24.06 -1.47
C GLY A 173 0.44 -24.24 0.01
N GLN A 174 1.46 -24.28 0.85
CA GLN A 174 1.30 -24.47 2.29
C GLN A 174 0.60 -23.29 2.95
N ARG A 175 -0.48 -23.58 3.66
CA ARG A 175 -1.18 -22.61 4.52
C ARG A 175 -0.65 -22.68 5.95
N TYR A 176 -0.66 -21.53 6.63
CA TYR A 176 -0.18 -21.40 8.02
C TYR A 176 -1.19 -20.66 8.88
N SER A 177 -1.34 -21.14 10.12
CA SER A 177 -1.97 -20.38 11.19
C SER A 177 -0.91 -19.50 11.85
N VAL A 178 -1.16 -18.19 11.96
CA VAL A 178 -0.19 -17.23 12.50
C VAL A 178 -0.64 -16.78 13.89
N VAL A 179 0.26 -16.92 14.89
CA VAL A 179 0.02 -16.49 16.25
C VAL A 179 1.11 -15.49 16.67
N GLY A 180 0.72 -14.30 17.04
CA GLY A 180 1.65 -13.25 17.43
C GLY A 180 0.98 -11.90 17.61
N HIS A 181 1.78 -10.91 17.97
CA HIS A 181 1.35 -9.52 18.15
C HIS A 181 2.29 -8.58 17.43
N LYS A 182 1.78 -7.89 16.41
CA LYS A 182 2.54 -6.88 15.67
C LYS A 182 2.22 -5.48 16.20
N TRP A 183 3.24 -4.65 16.30
CA TRP A 183 3.18 -3.27 16.72
C TRP A 183 3.52 -2.34 15.55
N PHE A 184 2.99 -1.13 15.53
CA PHE A 184 3.19 -0.19 14.42
C PHE A 184 2.81 -0.79 13.05
N PHE A 185 1.68 -1.47 12.99
CA PHE A 185 1.15 -1.97 11.73
C PHE A 185 0.65 -0.79 10.89
N SER A 186 1.45 -0.38 9.91
CA SER A 186 1.12 0.74 9.03
C SER A 186 0.07 0.33 7.99
N ALA A 187 -0.85 1.24 7.69
CA ALA A 187 -1.91 1.06 6.71
C ALA A 187 -2.76 -0.21 6.94
N PRO A 188 -3.42 -0.34 8.11
CA PRO A 188 -4.15 -1.57 8.48
C PRO A 188 -5.38 -1.85 7.60
N MET A 189 -5.81 -0.88 6.77
CA MET A 189 -6.93 -1.03 5.82
C MET A 189 -6.48 -1.31 4.38
N CYS A 190 -5.20 -1.63 4.16
CA CYS A 190 -4.74 -2.22 2.90
C CYS A 190 -5.29 -3.64 2.71
N ASP A 191 -5.19 -4.17 1.50
CA ASP A 191 -5.77 -5.45 1.05
C ASP A 191 -5.04 -6.69 1.54
#